data_09233575310c4464cf976609c69c3d75
#
_entry.id   09233575310c4464cf976609c69c3d75
#
_cell.length_a   1.000
_cell.length_b   1.000
_cell.length_c   1.000
_cell.angle_alpha   90.00
_cell.angle_beta   90.00
_cell.angle_gamma   90.00
#
_symmetry.space_group_name_H-M   'P 1'
#
loop_
_entity.id
_entity.type
_entity.pdbx_description
1 polymer ?
#
loop_
_entity_poly.entity_id
_entity_poly.type
_entity_poly.pdbx_seq_one_letter_code
_entity_poly.pdbx_strand_id
1 'polypeptide(L)'
;MTVAGGATVQAAGHSAGRGRNPNRPPKMVLGTQRRASDVATLQYFKRHGVERVVGYPPSPPLSEGRGYWLASEVAQTKEFIESQGLEMEMATLPFLGSTLVDRDDRPAIMLGQSPERDRDIEDIHKCIQACAEVGVTSVKYNMSLLGVLSTDRVPGRGGSSLRQFRAADLDYSLPDTIAGKVDADTYWERIDYFLERVVPVAEEYKVRIACHPQDPGTPPGGYRGVEENVLSVPGGKGLFKFLKMHSSAYHGLNLCVGTLAEMLWNPADEIYDILRRLGRTKRIFNIHLRNIIGRRDDFVESWPDEGIVDHARIINILAEEGYADAIDPDHIPRHDDDPTREQGYAHGYGFILGAINGAEHRGNGRS
;
A
#
# COMPACT_ATOMS: atom_id res chain seq x y z
N MET A 1 -16.38 26.86 -60.93
CA MET A 1 -15.55 27.48 -59.88
C MET A 1 -15.98 26.91 -58.56
N THR A 2 -15.28 25.93 -58.05
CA THR A 2 -15.56 25.24 -56.82
C THR A 2 -14.25 25.23 -56.00
N VAL A 3 -14.25 25.93 -54.86
CA VAL A 3 -13.09 26.01 -53.99
C VAL A 3 -13.26 24.94 -52.94
N ALA A 4 -12.35 23.97 -52.91
CA ALA A 4 -12.24 22.96 -51.86
C ALA A 4 -11.41 23.53 -50.73
N GLY A 5 -12.02 23.66 -49.53
CA GLY A 5 -11.34 23.98 -48.29
C GLY A 5 -10.81 22.70 -47.61
N GLY A 6 -9.50 22.50 -47.66
CA GLY A 6 -8.83 21.46 -46.90
C GLY A 6 -8.68 21.87 -45.43
N ALA A 7 -9.30 21.11 -44.53
CA ALA A 7 -9.06 21.23 -43.10
C ALA A 7 -7.80 20.42 -42.74
N THR A 8 -6.73 21.12 -42.40
CA THR A 8 -5.52 20.56 -41.82
C THR A 8 -5.82 20.17 -40.35
N VAL A 9 -5.85 18.88 -40.07
CA VAL A 9 -5.84 18.36 -38.69
C VAL A 9 -4.43 18.56 -38.15
N GLN A 10 -4.29 19.51 -37.21
CA GLN A 10 -3.08 19.68 -36.43
C GLN A 10 -2.94 18.49 -35.48
N ALA A 11 -1.91 17.69 -35.69
CA ALA A 11 -1.51 16.65 -34.76
C ALA A 11 -1.15 17.30 -33.42
N ALA A 12 -1.88 16.91 -32.38
CA ALA A 12 -1.58 17.31 -31.00
C ALA A 12 -0.18 16.76 -30.65
N GLY A 13 0.74 17.69 -30.37
CA GLY A 13 2.10 17.35 -29.98
C GLY A 13 2.10 16.47 -28.71
N HIS A 14 2.86 15.40 -28.77
CA HIS A 14 3.21 14.58 -27.62
C HIS A 14 3.87 15.48 -26.59
N SER A 15 3.20 15.74 -25.46
CA SER A 15 3.84 16.33 -24.30
C SER A 15 4.75 15.25 -23.70
N ALA A 16 6.04 15.35 -24.00
CA ALA A 16 7.06 14.57 -23.30
C ALA A 16 6.83 14.75 -21.79
N GLY A 17 6.72 13.63 -21.07
CA GLY A 17 6.58 13.62 -19.62
C GLY A 17 7.61 14.57 -19.02
N ARG A 18 7.16 15.52 -18.20
CA ARG A 18 8.07 16.45 -17.52
C ARG A 18 8.87 15.61 -16.54
N GLY A 19 10.08 15.24 -16.94
CA GLY A 19 11.07 14.63 -16.08
C GLY A 19 11.17 15.42 -14.78
N ARG A 20 11.33 14.73 -13.67
CA ARG A 20 11.50 15.30 -12.32
C ARG A 20 12.52 16.44 -12.44
N ASN A 21 12.11 17.68 -12.12
CA ASN A 21 13.02 18.80 -12.13
C ASN A 21 14.05 18.57 -11.01
N PRO A 22 15.33 18.30 -11.33
CA PRO A 22 16.33 17.92 -10.32
C PRO A 22 16.61 19.05 -9.30
N ASN A 23 16.15 20.28 -9.58
CA ASN A 23 16.34 21.45 -8.72
C ASN A 23 15.14 21.71 -7.78
N ARG A 24 14.08 20.88 -7.82
CA ARG A 24 12.97 21.01 -6.90
C ARG A 24 13.17 20.01 -5.75
N PRO A 25 13.15 20.46 -4.47
CA PRO A 25 13.28 19.52 -3.36
C PRO A 25 12.20 18.44 -3.45
N PRO A 26 12.53 17.21 -3.07
CA PRO A 26 11.56 16.11 -3.06
C PRO A 26 10.36 16.52 -2.20
N LYS A 27 9.15 16.28 -2.72
CA LYS A 27 7.89 16.75 -2.16
C LYS A 27 6.97 15.56 -1.96
N MET A 28 6.27 15.49 -0.82
CA MET A 28 5.13 14.60 -0.65
C MET A 28 4.08 14.92 -1.72
N VAL A 29 3.46 13.89 -2.27
CA VAL A 29 2.42 14.02 -3.28
C VAL A 29 1.19 13.19 -2.90
N LEU A 30 0.04 13.60 -3.41
CA LEU A 30 -1.17 12.79 -3.29
C LEU A 30 -1.09 11.59 -4.23
N GLY A 31 -1.26 10.38 -3.69
CA GLY A 31 -1.34 9.14 -4.41
C GLY A 31 -2.70 8.44 -4.32
N THR A 32 -2.81 7.33 -5.03
CA THR A 32 -3.94 6.41 -4.88
C THR A 32 -3.57 4.98 -5.23
N GLN A 33 -4.07 4.04 -4.44
CA GLN A 33 -4.03 2.61 -4.77
C GLN A 33 -5.33 2.10 -5.42
N ARG A 34 -6.29 2.98 -5.70
CA ARG A 34 -7.47 2.56 -6.45
C ARG A 34 -7.06 2.10 -7.85
N ARG A 35 -7.54 0.91 -8.21
CA ARG A 35 -7.30 0.40 -9.56
C ARG A 35 -7.99 1.30 -10.59
N ALA A 36 -7.22 1.80 -11.55
CA ALA A 36 -7.75 2.47 -12.72
C ALA A 36 -8.20 1.43 -13.74
N SER A 37 -9.47 1.38 -14.06
CA SER A 37 -10.05 0.45 -15.06
C SER A 37 -10.11 1.05 -16.46
N ASP A 38 -10.16 2.38 -16.55
CA ASP A 38 -10.37 3.12 -17.79
C ASP A 38 -9.84 4.57 -17.69
N VAL A 39 -9.87 5.27 -18.80
CA VAL A 39 -9.42 6.67 -18.90
C VAL A 39 -10.25 7.60 -18.02
N ALA A 40 -11.55 7.35 -17.86
CA ALA A 40 -12.41 8.21 -17.04
C ALA A 40 -11.97 8.14 -15.56
N THR A 41 -11.60 6.96 -15.08
CA THR A 41 -11.05 6.77 -13.73
C THR A 41 -9.71 7.52 -13.56
N LEU A 42 -8.80 7.47 -14.53
CA LEU A 42 -7.55 8.24 -14.49
C LEU A 42 -7.80 9.75 -14.48
N GLN A 43 -8.75 10.23 -15.30
CA GLN A 43 -9.14 11.63 -15.32
C GLN A 43 -9.82 12.05 -14.00
N TYR A 44 -10.58 11.16 -13.37
CA TYR A 44 -11.13 11.38 -12.03
C TYR A 44 -10.00 11.56 -11.02
N PHE A 45 -8.98 10.72 -11.00
CA PHE A 45 -7.81 10.89 -10.13
C PHE A 45 -7.13 12.24 -10.38
N LYS A 46 -6.84 12.54 -11.65
CA LYS A 46 -6.14 13.77 -12.04
C LYS A 46 -6.86 15.04 -11.61
N ARG A 47 -8.19 15.12 -11.81
CA ARG A 47 -8.98 16.31 -11.42
C ARG A 47 -9.04 16.52 -9.90
N HIS A 48 -8.82 15.47 -9.09
CA HIS A 48 -8.77 15.55 -7.63
C HIS A 48 -7.35 15.71 -7.09
N GLY A 49 -6.37 16.01 -7.95
CA GLY A 49 -5.01 16.33 -7.54
C GLY A 49 -4.10 15.13 -7.29
N VAL A 50 -4.53 13.92 -7.63
CA VAL A 50 -3.66 12.74 -7.59
C VAL A 50 -2.53 12.92 -8.61
N GLU A 51 -1.30 12.67 -8.19
CA GLU A 51 -0.11 12.70 -9.02
C GLU A 51 0.43 11.29 -9.29
N ARG A 52 0.31 10.36 -8.33
CA ARG A 52 0.84 9.00 -8.42
C ARG A 52 -0.21 7.93 -8.20
N VAL A 53 -0.09 6.85 -8.97
CA VAL A 53 -1.04 5.73 -8.95
C VAL A 53 -0.28 4.43 -8.76
N VAL A 54 -0.77 3.58 -7.85
CA VAL A 54 -0.30 2.20 -7.73
C VAL A 54 -0.81 1.39 -8.92
N GLY A 55 0.10 0.79 -9.66
CA GLY A 55 -0.20 -0.03 -10.82
C GLY A 55 -0.58 -1.47 -10.46
N TYR A 56 -1.47 -2.02 -11.25
CA TYR A 56 -1.90 -3.42 -11.17
C TYR A 56 -1.71 -4.07 -12.55
N PRO A 57 -0.50 -4.52 -12.89
CA PRO A 57 -0.29 -5.26 -14.13
C PRO A 57 -1.21 -6.48 -14.21
N PRO A 58 -1.50 -7.01 -15.39
CA PRO A 58 -2.36 -8.18 -15.54
C PRO A 58 -1.89 -9.35 -14.69
N SER A 59 -2.83 -10.13 -14.15
CA SER A 59 -2.49 -11.36 -13.43
C SER A 59 -1.76 -12.31 -14.39
N PRO A 60 -0.60 -12.85 -14.03
CA PRO A 60 0.09 -13.82 -14.86
C PRO A 60 -0.76 -15.08 -15.09
N PRO A 61 -0.65 -15.74 -16.25
CA PRO A 61 -1.43 -16.93 -16.55
C PRO A 61 -0.87 -18.17 -15.81
N LEU A 62 -1.27 -18.35 -14.57
CA LEU A 62 -0.82 -19.46 -13.71
C LEU A 62 -1.14 -20.83 -14.31
N SER A 63 -2.25 -20.96 -15.03
CA SER A 63 -2.64 -22.20 -15.73
C SER A 63 -1.66 -22.60 -16.84
N GLU A 64 -0.86 -21.65 -17.35
CA GLU A 64 0.20 -21.86 -18.33
C GLU A 64 1.59 -22.01 -17.67
N GLY A 65 1.64 -22.09 -16.35
CA GLY A 65 2.89 -22.25 -15.58
C GLY A 65 3.70 -20.98 -15.37
N ARG A 66 3.17 -19.79 -15.69
CA ARG A 66 3.83 -18.51 -15.52
C ARG A 66 3.24 -17.74 -14.34
N GLY A 67 4.05 -17.44 -13.33
CA GLY A 67 3.66 -16.68 -12.13
C GLY A 67 4.27 -15.26 -12.07
N TYR A 68 4.88 -14.77 -13.13
CA TYR A 68 5.57 -13.48 -13.19
C TYR A 68 5.08 -12.62 -14.36
N TRP A 69 5.33 -11.32 -14.31
CA TRP A 69 5.05 -10.40 -15.39
C TRP A 69 6.14 -10.42 -16.46
N LEU A 70 5.74 -10.21 -17.69
CA LEU A 70 6.63 -9.76 -18.74
C LEU A 70 6.81 -8.24 -18.67
N ALA A 71 7.97 -7.73 -19.06
CA ALA A 71 8.23 -6.29 -19.09
C ALA A 71 7.19 -5.52 -19.93
N SER A 72 6.71 -6.12 -21.02
CA SER A 72 5.65 -5.54 -21.87
C SER A 72 4.30 -5.38 -21.14
N GLU A 73 3.95 -6.27 -20.20
CA GLU A 73 2.71 -6.18 -19.42
C GLU A 73 2.80 -5.05 -18.39
N VAL A 74 3.97 -4.88 -17.78
CA VAL A 74 4.23 -3.76 -16.85
C VAL A 74 4.27 -2.45 -17.63
N ALA A 75 4.94 -2.40 -18.80
CA ALA A 75 5.00 -1.24 -19.68
C ALA A 75 3.59 -0.78 -20.09
N GLN A 76 2.74 -1.71 -20.52
CA GLN A 76 1.37 -1.40 -20.93
C GLN A 76 0.57 -0.75 -19.79
N THR A 77 0.71 -1.27 -18.56
CA THR A 77 0.06 -0.69 -17.38
C THR A 77 0.59 0.72 -17.08
N LYS A 78 1.91 0.89 -17.17
CA LYS A 78 2.58 2.18 -16.97
C LYS A 78 2.13 3.20 -18.00
N GLU A 79 2.19 2.87 -19.28
CA GLU A 79 1.76 3.73 -20.38
C GLU A 79 0.29 4.14 -20.26
N PHE A 80 -0.58 3.21 -19.87
CA PHE A 80 -1.99 3.51 -19.61
C PHE A 80 -2.15 4.55 -18.50
N ILE A 81 -1.50 4.37 -17.35
CA ILE A 81 -1.56 5.33 -16.24
C ILE A 81 -0.98 6.68 -16.66
N GLU A 82 0.17 6.68 -17.33
CA GLU A 82 0.90 7.90 -17.69
C GLU A 82 0.26 8.64 -18.89
N SER A 83 -0.61 7.99 -19.64
CA SER A 83 -1.34 8.60 -20.76
C SER A 83 -2.18 9.82 -20.38
N GLN A 84 -2.56 9.93 -19.09
CA GLN A 84 -3.32 11.04 -18.54
C GLN A 84 -2.45 12.00 -17.69
N GLY A 85 -1.11 11.89 -17.77
CA GLY A 85 -0.16 12.74 -17.05
C GLY A 85 -0.10 12.44 -15.55
N LEU A 86 -0.41 11.22 -15.16
CA LEU A 86 -0.15 10.63 -13.83
C LEU A 86 1.20 9.90 -13.87
N GLU A 87 1.76 9.54 -12.71
CA GLU A 87 2.97 8.73 -12.59
C GLU A 87 2.60 7.36 -12.00
N MET A 88 3.08 6.26 -12.59
CA MET A 88 2.98 4.96 -11.96
C MET A 88 4.02 4.84 -10.85
N GLU A 89 3.59 4.88 -9.60
CA GLU A 89 4.47 4.88 -8.42
C GLU A 89 5.13 3.54 -8.17
N MET A 90 4.33 2.49 -8.16
CA MET A 90 4.75 1.11 -7.89
C MET A 90 3.82 0.10 -8.54
N ALA A 91 4.26 -1.15 -8.67
CA ALA A 91 3.44 -2.27 -9.08
C ALA A 91 3.07 -3.14 -7.87
N THR A 92 1.80 -3.55 -7.76
CA THR A 92 1.38 -4.55 -6.76
C THR A 92 1.74 -5.93 -7.26
N LEU A 93 2.56 -6.69 -6.53
CA LEU A 93 2.96 -8.04 -6.90
C LEU A 93 1.74 -8.95 -7.19
N PRO A 94 1.85 -9.91 -8.13
CA PRO A 94 0.72 -10.71 -8.57
C PRO A 94 0.22 -11.71 -7.51
N PHE A 95 1.03 -11.97 -6.50
CA PHE A 95 0.71 -12.75 -5.30
C PHE A 95 1.43 -12.12 -4.10
N LEU A 96 1.33 -12.69 -2.91
CA LEU A 96 1.64 -12.03 -1.64
C LEU A 96 0.77 -10.78 -1.42
N GLY A 97 -0.54 -10.94 -1.63
CA GLY A 97 -1.54 -9.92 -1.33
C GLY A 97 -2.01 -9.99 0.13
N SER A 98 -3.03 -9.17 0.45
CA SER A 98 -3.71 -9.21 1.75
C SER A 98 -4.83 -10.27 1.82
N THR A 99 -4.70 -11.35 1.05
CA THR A 99 -5.67 -12.44 0.98
C THR A 99 -5.44 -13.43 2.13
N LEU A 100 -6.52 -14.04 2.63
CA LEU A 100 -6.42 -15.17 3.53
C LEU A 100 -5.69 -16.32 2.82
N VAL A 101 -4.70 -16.91 3.48
CA VAL A 101 -3.84 -17.96 2.89
C VAL A 101 -4.61 -19.15 2.31
N ASP A 102 -5.78 -19.49 2.87
CA ASP A 102 -6.68 -20.53 2.36
C ASP A 102 -7.25 -20.23 0.95
N ARG A 103 -7.16 -18.99 0.49
CA ARG A 103 -7.69 -18.49 -0.79
C ARG A 103 -6.61 -17.94 -1.70
N ASP A 104 -5.35 -18.08 -1.30
CA ASP A 104 -4.22 -17.63 -2.10
C ASP A 104 -3.89 -18.72 -3.15
N ASP A 105 -3.78 -18.32 -4.41
CA ASP A 105 -3.42 -19.24 -5.49
C ASP A 105 -1.95 -19.67 -5.42
N ARG A 106 -1.10 -18.93 -4.69
CA ARG A 106 0.34 -19.20 -4.53
C ARG A 106 0.82 -18.97 -3.10
N PRO A 107 0.35 -19.79 -2.14
CA PRO A 107 0.62 -19.58 -0.72
C PRO A 107 1.98 -20.13 -0.27
N ALA A 108 2.76 -20.76 -1.13
CA ALA A 108 3.92 -21.59 -0.74
C ALA A 108 4.98 -20.81 0.05
N ILE A 109 5.21 -19.53 -0.27
CA ILE A 109 6.13 -18.67 0.50
C ILE A 109 5.65 -18.54 1.94
N MET A 110 4.37 -18.25 2.13
CA MET A 110 3.78 -18.07 3.46
C MET A 110 3.55 -19.39 4.20
N LEU A 111 3.48 -20.53 3.47
CA LEU A 111 3.44 -21.86 4.06
C LEU A 111 4.83 -22.43 4.37
N GLY A 112 5.89 -21.85 3.83
CA GLY A 112 7.26 -22.35 3.98
C GLY A 112 7.52 -23.66 3.22
N GLN A 113 6.82 -23.90 2.10
CA GLN A 113 6.82 -25.17 1.38
C GLN A 113 7.71 -25.15 0.15
N SER A 114 8.87 -25.79 0.21
CA SER A 114 9.74 -26.02 -0.96
C SER A 114 9.37 -27.36 -1.65
N PRO A 115 9.52 -27.47 -2.98
CA PRO A 115 10.20 -26.49 -3.87
C PRO A 115 9.31 -25.33 -4.35
N GLU A 116 8.02 -25.29 -4.04
CA GLU A 116 7.07 -24.31 -4.57
C GLU A 116 7.41 -22.87 -4.10
N ARG A 117 7.84 -22.66 -2.85
CA ARG A 117 8.25 -21.33 -2.37
C ARG A 117 9.46 -20.80 -3.12
N ASP A 118 10.39 -21.68 -3.50
CA ASP A 118 11.59 -21.28 -4.23
C ASP A 118 11.25 -20.84 -5.65
N ARG A 119 10.35 -21.58 -6.32
CA ARG A 119 9.77 -21.17 -7.61
C ARG A 119 9.03 -19.84 -7.51
N ASP A 120 8.24 -19.64 -6.46
CA ASP A 120 7.46 -18.42 -6.26
C ASP A 120 8.37 -17.21 -6.00
N ILE A 121 9.47 -17.39 -5.27
CA ILE A 121 10.51 -16.38 -5.09
C ILE A 121 11.21 -16.04 -6.41
N GLU A 122 11.54 -17.05 -7.23
CA GLU A 122 12.12 -16.83 -8.56
C GLU A 122 11.20 -16.04 -9.49
N ASP A 123 9.88 -16.28 -9.40
CA ASP A 123 8.91 -15.51 -10.17
C ASP A 123 8.83 -14.04 -9.67
N ILE A 124 9.02 -13.78 -8.37
CA ILE A 124 9.14 -12.41 -7.85
C ILE A 124 10.42 -11.74 -8.36
N HIS A 125 11.54 -12.44 -8.45
CA HIS A 125 12.76 -11.90 -9.05
C HIS A 125 12.50 -11.42 -10.48
N LYS A 126 11.79 -12.21 -11.30
CA LYS A 126 11.41 -11.82 -12.67
C LYS A 126 10.46 -10.62 -12.68
N CYS A 127 9.53 -10.53 -11.72
CA CYS A 127 8.67 -9.34 -11.59
C CYS A 127 9.49 -8.08 -11.28
N ILE A 128 10.49 -8.16 -10.40
CA ILE A 128 11.41 -7.05 -10.07
C ILE A 128 12.20 -6.65 -11.33
N GLN A 129 12.75 -7.62 -12.08
CA GLN A 129 13.45 -7.37 -13.33
C GLN A 129 12.57 -6.68 -14.36
N ALA A 130 11.34 -7.19 -14.59
CA ALA A 130 10.37 -6.59 -15.50
C ALA A 130 10.02 -5.13 -15.13
N CYS A 131 9.90 -4.84 -13.83
CA CYS A 131 9.70 -3.46 -13.35
C CYS A 131 10.91 -2.58 -13.64
N ALA A 132 12.13 -3.06 -13.38
CA ALA A 132 13.36 -2.31 -13.64
C ALA A 132 13.53 -1.98 -15.12
N GLU A 133 13.28 -2.94 -16.03
CA GLU A 133 13.39 -2.76 -17.48
C GLU A 133 12.53 -1.61 -18.00
N VAL A 134 11.36 -1.37 -17.40
CA VAL A 134 10.44 -0.31 -17.82
C VAL A 134 10.48 0.93 -16.94
N GLY A 135 11.41 0.98 -15.98
CA GLY A 135 11.61 2.13 -15.10
C GLY A 135 10.54 2.27 -14.00
N VAL A 136 9.87 1.19 -13.59
CA VAL A 136 9.07 1.13 -12.36
C VAL A 136 10.00 0.80 -11.20
N THR A 137 10.13 1.71 -10.25
CA THR A 137 11.18 1.66 -9.21
C THR A 137 10.72 1.10 -7.88
N SER A 138 9.48 0.62 -7.78
CA SER A 138 8.95 0.05 -6.54
C SER A 138 7.94 -1.06 -6.82
N VAL A 139 7.90 -2.06 -5.94
CA VAL A 139 6.84 -3.07 -5.89
C VAL A 139 6.24 -3.14 -4.49
N LYS A 140 4.95 -3.44 -4.41
CA LYS A 140 4.19 -3.59 -3.16
C LYS A 140 3.80 -5.04 -2.95
N TYR A 141 3.87 -5.50 -1.69
CA TYR A 141 3.47 -6.83 -1.28
C TYR A 141 3.02 -6.89 0.18
N ASN A 142 2.41 -8.00 0.57
CA ASN A 142 2.05 -8.33 1.95
C ASN A 142 2.66 -9.69 2.33
N MET A 143 2.91 -9.89 3.61
CA MET A 143 3.27 -11.22 4.14
C MET A 143 2.23 -11.59 5.19
N SER A 144 1.07 -12.09 4.74
CA SER A 144 -0.09 -12.34 5.58
C SER A 144 -0.56 -13.80 5.47
N LEU A 145 -0.97 -14.36 6.61
CA LEU A 145 -1.65 -15.66 6.68
C LEU A 145 -3.17 -15.51 6.85
N LEU A 146 -3.58 -14.50 7.62
CA LEU A 146 -4.98 -14.31 7.99
C LEU A 146 -5.74 -13.36 7.04
N GLY A 147 -5.02 -12.66 6.15
CA GLY A 147 -5.62 -11.61 5.35
C GLY A 147 -6.06 -10.42 6.19
N VAL A 148 -7.06 -9.70 5.72
CA VAL A 148 -7.62 -8.53 6.43
C VAL A 148 -8.86 -8.99 7.22
N LEU A 149 -8.74 -9.01 8.54
CA LEU A 149 -9.83 -9.43 9.42
C LEU A 149 -10.85 -8.29 9.63
N SER A 150 -12.11 -8.65 9.64
CA SER A 150 -13.21 -7.75 10.04
C SER A 150 -14.35 -8.58 10.63
N THR A 151 -15.09 -7.99 11.56
CA THR A 151 -16.20 -8.68 12.24
C THR A 151 -17.56 -8.21 11.76
N ASP A 152 -17.74 -6.91 11.50
CA ASP A 152 -19.01 -6.35 11.09
C ASP A 152 -18.84 -4.99 10.36
N ARG A 153 -19.95 -4.37 10.10
CA ARG A 153 -20.06 -2.98 9.67
C ARG A 153 -21.04 -2.25 10.56
N VAL A 154 -20.67 -1.04 10.97
CA VAL A 154 -21.48 -0.20 11.85
C VAL A 154 -21.85 1.13 11.18
N PRO A 155 -22.97 1.75 11.58
CA PRO A 155 -23.33 3.07 11.07
C PRO A 155 -22.29 4.12 11.45
N GLY A 156 -21.93 4.97 10.48
CA GLY A 156 -21.11 6.17 10.66
C GLY A 156 -21.90 7.45 10.38
N ARG A 157 -21.21 8.58 10.41
CA ARG A 157 -21.83 9.89 10.13
C ARG A 157 -22.49 9.91 8.76
N GLY A 158 -23.63 10.62 8.66
CA GLY A 158 -24.36 10.80 7.40
C GLY A 158 -24.88 9.51 6.78
N GLY A 159 -25.07 8.44 7.55
CA GLY A 159 -25.51 7.14 7.05
C GLY A 159 -24.39 6.31 6.41
N SER A 160 -23.12 6.73 6.52
CA SER A 160 -22.00 5.93 6.04
C SER A 160 -21.86 4.62 6.82
N SER A 161 -21.21 3.64 6.21
CA SER A 161 -21.00 2.30 6.76
C SER A 161 -19.50 2.09 7.00
N LEU A 162 -19.12 1.96 8.28
CA LEU A 162 -17.76 1.79 8.75
C LEU A 162 -17.43 0.31 8.92
N ARG A 163 -16.24 -0.12 8.49
CA ARG A 163 -15.75 -1.47 8.74
C ARG A 163 -15.28 -1.59 10.19
N GLN A 164 -15.77 -2.61 10.89
CA GLN A 164 -15.41 -2.90 12.28
C GLN A 164 -14.53 -4.14 12.38
N PHE A 165 -13.62 -4.10 13.32
CA PHE A 165 -12.95 -5.27 13.88
C PHE A 165 -13.10 -5.24 15.40
N ARG A 166 -13.64 -6.32 15.95
CA ARG A 166 -13.69 -6.55 17.39
C ARG A 166 -13.27 -7.98 17.67
N ALA A 167 -12.14 -8.15 18.35
CA ALA A 167 -11.57 -9.48 18.61
C ALA A 167 -12.54 -10.41 19.36
N ALA A 168 -13.38 -9.84 20.26
CA ALA A 168 -14.40 -10.59 21.01
C ALA A 168 -15.52 -11.17 20.11
N ASP A 169 -15.72 -10.62 18.92
CA ASP A 169 -16.77 -11.02 17.98
C ASP A 169 -16.23 -11.95 16.87
N LEU A 170 -14.95 -12.35 16.93
CA LEU A 170 -14.39 -13.34 16.02
C LEU A 170 -14.98 -14.72 16.25
N ASP A 171 -15.19 -15.46 15.18
CA ASP A 171 -15.62 -16.85 15.27
C ASP A 171 -14.43 -17.78 15.55
N TYR A 172 -14.18 -18.04 16.82
CA TYR A 172 -13.12 -18.94 17.27
C TYR A 172 -13.43 -20.44 17.07
N SER A 173 -14.61 -20.80 16.52
CA SER A 173 -14.93 -22.18 16.15
C SER A 173 -14.39 -22.56 14.77
N LEU A 174 -13.92 -21.59 13.98
CA LEU A 174 -13.34 -21.83 12.67
C LEU A 174 -12.03 -22.64 12.81
N PRO A 175 -11.78 -23.57 11.88
CA PRO A 175 -10.55 -24.37 11.89
C PRO A 175 -9.32 -23.48 11.67
N ASP A 176 -8.17 -24.02 12.01
CA ASP A 176 -6.88 -23.46 11.61
C ASP A 176 -6.85 -23.25 10.09
N THR A 177 -6.09 -22.27 9.63
CA THR A 177 -5.82 -22.08 8.21
C THR A 177 -5.04 -23.27 7.65
N ILE A 178 -4.91 -23.36 6.31
CA ILE A 178 -4.06 -24.38 5.67
C ILE A 178 -2.60 -24.30 6.12
N ALA A 179 -2.17 -23.19 6.73
CA ALA A 179 -0.84 -23.06 7.32
C ALA A 179 -0.68 -23.85 8.63
N GLY A 180 -1.78 -24.36 9.21
CA GLY A 180 -1.80 -25.03 10.50
C GLY A 180 -1.41 -24.10 11.65
N LYS A 181 -0.71 -24.65 12.65
CA LYS A 181 -0.20 -23.85 13.76
C LYS A 181 1.09 -23.17 13.39
N VAL A 182 1.09 -21.85 13.49
CA VAL A 182 2.22 -20.99 13.16
C VAL A 182 2.50 -20.09 14.37
N ASP A 183 3.59 -20.38 15.05
CA ASP A 183 4.13 -19.52 16.11
C ASP A 183 4.92 -18.34 15.52
N ALA A 184 5.31 -17.41 16.38
CA ALA A 184 6.03 -16.22 15.95
C ALA A 184 7.38 -16.54 15.31
N ASP A 185 8.11 -17.55 15.81
CA ASP A 185 9.43 -17.92 15.28
C ASP A 185 9.31 -18.52 13.88
N THR A 186 8.36 -19.41 13.65
CA THR A 186 8.04 -19.98 12.33
C THR A 186 7.62 -18.87 11.35
N TYR A 187 6.84 -17.89 11.80
CA TYR A 187 6.44 -16.78 10.94
C TYR A 187 7.64 -15.93 10.54
N TRP A 188 8.53 -15.61 11.50
CA TRP A 188 9.75 -14.87 11.23
C TRP A 188 10.72 -15.65 10.33
N GLU A 189 10.83 -16.97 10.45
CA GLU A 189 11.64 -17.80 9.55
C GLU A 189 11.17 -17.65 8.09
N ARG A 190 9.85 -17.71 7.87
CA ARG A 190 9.27 -17.56 6.52
C ARG A 190 9.56 -16.18 5.91
N ILE A 191 9.47 -15.13 6.73
CA ILE A 191 9.80 -13.75 6.32
C ILE A 191 11.30 -13.65 6.01
N ASP A 192 12.15 -14.18 6.88
CA ASP A 192 13.61 -14.14 6.73
C ASP A 192 14.05 -14.87 5.46
N TYR A 193 13.52 -16.07 5.25
CA TYR A 193 13.80 -16.86 4.05
C TYR A 193 13.48 -16.10 2.75
N PHE A 194 12.37 -15.40 2.74
CA PHE A 194 11.96 -14.55 1.62
C PHE A 194 12.91 -13.36 1.44
N LEU A 195 13.16 -12.61 2.51
CA LEU A 195 13.98 -11.40 2.44
C LEU A 195 15.44 -11.71 2.06
N GLU A 196 16.02 -12.79 2.59
CA GLU A 196 17.38 -13.23 2.26
C GLU A 196 17.58 -13.38 0.74
N ARG A 197 16.53 -13.81 0.02
CA ARG A 197 16.59 -14.08 -1.42
C ARG A 197 16.16 -12.91 -2.28
N VAL A 198 15.20 -12.11 -1.82
CA VAL A 198 14.61 -11.05 -2.63
C VAL A 198 15.32 -9.71 -2.47
N VAL A 199 15.85 -9.39 -1.26
CA VAL A 199 16.52 -8.11 -1.03
C VAL A 199 17.76 -7.91 -1.92
N PRO A 200 18.65 -8.90 -2.13
CA PRO A 200 19.79 -8.74 -3.04
C PRO A 200 19.36 -8.42 -4.48
N VAL A 201 18.28 -9.04 -4.97
CA VAL A 201 17.75 -8.78 -6.31
C VAL A 201 17.14 -7.37 -6.40
N ALA A 202 16.42 -6.94 -5.36
CA ALA A 202 15.91 -5.58 -5.26
C ALA A 202 17.04 -4.53 -5.31
N GLU A 203 18.18 -4.80 -4.65
CA GLU A 203 19.37 -3.94 -4.69
C GLU A 203 20.04 -3.92 -6.06
N GLU A 204 20.18 -5.08 -6.69
CA GLU A 204 20.80 -5.22 -8.02
C GLU A 204 20.02 -4.41 -9.06
N TYR A 205 18.71 -4.57 -9.09
CA TYR A 205 17.81 -3.94 -10.07
C TYR A 205 17.33 -2.54 -9.66
N LYS A 206 17.70 -2.02 -8.48
CA LYS A 206 17.31 -0.70 -7.98
C LYS A 206 15.79 -0.53 -7.85
N VAL A 207 15.09 -1.61 -7.50
CA VAL A 207 13.65 -1.62 -7.28
C VAL A 207 13.35 -1.77 -5.79
N ARG A 208 12.66 -0.81 -5.20
CA ARG A 208 12.26 -0.85 -3.78
C ARG A 208 11.16 -1.88 -3.57
N ILE A 209 11.31 -2.72 -2.55
CA ILE A 209 10.27 -3.67 -2.14
C ILE A 209 9.56 -3.15 -0.89
N ALA A 210 8.27 -2.83 -1.03
CA ALA A 210 7.44 -2.16 -0.04
C ALA A 210 6.46 -3.14 0.61
N CYS A 211 6.76 -3.61 1.82
CA CYS A 211 5.87 -4.50 2.55
C CYS A 211 4.78 -3.70 3.29
N HIS A 212 3.52 -4.09 3.10
CA HIS A 212 2.41 -3.58 3.91
C HIS A 212 2.36 -4.36 5.24
N PRO A 213 2.15 -3.70 6.40
CA PRO A 213 1.88 -4.38 7.68
C PRO A 213 0.66 -5.30 7.59
N GLN A 214 0.59 -6.28 8.46
CA GLN A 214 -0.57 -7.17 8.56
C GLN A 214 -1.74 -6.47 9.26
N ASP A 215 -2.95 -6.66 8.76
CA ASP A 215 -4.13 -5.85 9.10
C ASP A 215 -5.32 -6.75 9.53
N PRO A 216 -5.72 -6.72 10.81
CA PRO A 216 -5.05 -6.18 11.99
C PRO A 216 -4.02 -7.14 12.61
N GLY A 217 -3.47 -6.78 13.78
CA GLY A 217 -2.76 -7.72 14.64
C GLY A 217 -3.69 -8.84 15.13
N THR A 218 -3.15 -10.03 15.41
CA THR A 218 -3.90 -11.10 16.07
C THR A 218 -4.27 -10.73 17.49
N PRO A 219 -5.45 -11.13 17.96
CA PRO A 219 -5.81 -10.99 19.36
C PRO A 219 -4.95 -11.89 20.26
N PRO A 220 -4.90 -11.63 21.58
CA PRO A 220 -4.23 -12.50 22.53
C PRO A 220 -4.75 -13.96 22.42
N GLY A 221 -3.82 -14.91 22.35
CA GLY A 221 -4.14 -16.33 22.14
C GLY A 221 -4.19 -16.78 20.68
N GLY A 222 -3.98 -15.84 19.76
CA GLY A 222 -3.95 -16.14 18.33
C GLY A 222 -5.33 -16.29 17.69
N TYR A 223 -5.33 -16.60 16.40
CA TYR A 223 -6.55 -16.85 15.64
C TYR A 223 -6.27 -17.82 14.48
N ARG A 224 -7.13 -18.83 14.32
CA ARG A 224 -7.07 -19.83 13.24
C ARG A 224 -5.69 -20.46 13.04
N GLY A 225 -5.03 -20.84 14.16
CA GLY A 225 -3.71 -21.45 14.15
C GLY A 225 -2.53 -20.47 14.12
N VAL A 226 -2.75 -19.22 13.80
CA VAL A 226 -1.71 -18.18 13.80
C VAL A 226 -1.63 -17.54 15.18
N GLU A 227 -0.48 -17.71 15.85
CA GLU A 227 -0.26 -17.18 17.19
C GLU A 227 -0.18 -15.65 17.18
N GLU A 228 0.56 -15.08 16.23
CA GLU A 228 0.78 -13.64 16.14
C GLU A 228 0.98 -13.17 14.68
N ASN A 229 0.33 -12.08 14.30
CA ASN A 229 0.69 -11.31 13.12
C ASN A 229 1.93 -10.48 13.41
N VAL A 230 3.11 -11.05 13.15
CA VAL A 230 4.40 -10.55 13.64
C VAL A 230 4.77 -9.14 13.17
N LEU A 231 4.19 -8.66 12.05
CA LEU A 231 4.38 -7.28 11.57
C LEU A 231 3.39 -6.30 12.22
N SER A 232 2.42 -6.78 13.00
CA SER A 232 1.38 -5.95 13.63
C SER A 232 1.28 -6.19 15.14
N VAL A 233 2.44 -6.35 15.76
CA VAL A 233 2.55 -6.49 17.23
C VAL A 233 2.54 -5.13 17.92
N PRO A 234 2.12 -5.08 19.21
CA PRO A 234 2.03 -3.84 19.97
C PRO A 234 3.30 -2.98 19.93
N GLY A 235 3.11 -1.66 19.80
CA GLY A 235 4.21 -0.70 19.74
C GLY A 235 5.03 -0.70 18.45
N GLY A 236 4.54 -1.34 17.39
CA GLY A 236 5.21 -1.39 16.09
C GLY A 236 6.54 -2.16 16.11
N LYS A 237 6.80 -2.96 17.15
CA LYS A 237 8.08 -3.67 17.33
C LYS A 237 8.40 -4.60 16.17
N GLY A 238 7.39 -5.24 15.56
CA GLY A 238 7.54 -6.10 14.40
C GLY A 238 8.09 -5.35 13.19
N LEU A 239 7.64 -4.13 12.94
CA LEU A 239 8.12 -3.30 11.83
C LEU A 239 9.61 -2.96 11.98
N PHE A 240 10.05 -2.63 13.20
CA PHE A 240 11.47 -2.37 13.46
C PHE A 240 12.33 -3.64 13.32
N LYS A 241 11.84 -4.81 13.78
CA LYS A 241 12.52 -6.09 13.56
C LYS A 241 12.63 -6.39 12.08
N PHE A 242 11.53 -6.29 11.34
CA PHE A 242 11.46 -6.50 9.89
C PHE A 242 12.48 -5.65 9.13
N LEU A 243 12.53 -4.35 9.42
CA LEU A 243 13.50 -3.46 8.78
C LEU A 243 14.96 -3.77 9.12
N LYS A 244 15.24 -4.44 10.23
CA LYS A 244 16.61 -4.80 10.64
C LYS A 244 17.09 -6.13 10.07
N MET A 245 16.21 -7.05 9.68
CA MET A 245 16.57 -8.40 9.25
C MET A 245 17.50 -8.39 8.05
N HIS A 246 17.19 -7.60 7.03
CA HIS A 246 18.04 -7.40 5.86
C HIS A 246 18.13 -5.91 5.58
N SER A 247 19.22 -5.28 6.04
CA SER A 247 19.35 -3.82 5.95
C SER A 247 19.72 -3.39 4.54
N SER A 248 18.77 -2.78 3.84
CA SER A 248 18.92 -2.27 2.48
C SER A 248 18.13 -1.00 2.28
N ALA A 249 18.61 -0.10 1.42
CA ALA A 249 17.83 1.07 0.97
C ALA A 249 16.64 0.68 0.07
N TYR A 250 16.59 -0.55 -0.40
CA TYR A 250 15.54 -1.08 -1.27
C TYR A 250 14.54 -1.97 -0.53
N HIS A 251 14.78 -2.26 0.74
CA HIS A 251 13.87 -3.01 1.61
C HIS A 251 13.18 -2.07 2.60
N GLY A 252 11.86 -1.97 2.54
CA GLY A 252 11.10 -1.02 3.35
C GLY A 252 9.62 -1.31 3.42
N LEU A 253 8.85 -0.28 3.74
CA LEU A 253 7.42 -0.37 4.05
C LEU A 253 6.57 0.41 3.04
N ASN A 254 5.45 -0.17 2.67
CA ASN A 254 4.23 0.54 2.37
C ASN A 254 3.50 0.70 3.70
N LEU A 255 3.75 1.79 4.41
CA LEU A 255 3.27 1.96 5.78
C LEU A 255 1.83 2.43 5.82
N CYS A 256 0.93 1.60 6.33
CA CYS A 256 -0.43 2.00 6.63
C CYS A 256 -0.51 2.60 8.05
N VAL A 257 -0.89 3.87 8.15
CA VAL A 257 -1.08 4.58 9.41
C VAL A 257 -2.25 3.99 10.20
N GLY A 258 -3.33 3.58 9.49
CA GLY A 258 -4.45 2.88 10.11
C GLY A 258 -4.01 1.57 10.74
N THR A 259 -3.31 0.71 10.00
CA THR A 259 -2.79 -0.56 10.54
C THR A 259 -1.80 -0.32 11.70
N LEU A 260 -0.98 0.74 11.62
CA LEU A 260 -0.13 1.11 12.75
C LEU A 260 -0.95 1.51 13.99
N ALA A 261 -2.06 2.25 13.81
CA ALA A 261 -2.96 2.60 14.91
C ALA A 261 -3.66 1.36 15.51
N GLU A 262 -4.09 0.43 14.65
CA GLU A 262 -4.76 -0.82 15.04
C GLU A 262 -3.91 -1.77 15.90
N MET A 263 -2.59 -1.63 15.90
CA MET A 263 -1.70 -2.43 16.75
C MET A 263 -1.39 -1.78 18.09
N LEU A 264 -1.94 -0.59 18.38
CA LEU A 264 -1.62 0.20 19.58
C LEU A 264 -2.75 0.18 20.61
N TRP A 265 -2.39 0.22 21.88
CA TRP A 265 -3.35 0.32 23.01
C TRP A 265 -3.82 1.76 23.24
N ASN A 266 -2.96 2.73 22.97
CA ASN A 266 -3.28 4.16 22.98
C ASN A 266 -2.77 4.84 21.70
N PRO A 267 -3.46 4.61 20.54
CA PRO A 267 -2.98 5.11 19.25
C PRO A 267 -2.82 6.63 19.21
N ALA A 268 -3.68 7.37 19.90
CA ALA A 268 -3.67 8.84 19.92
C ALA A 268 -2.35 9.44 20.45
N ASP A 269 -1.64 8.71 21.29
CA ASP A 269 -0.37 9.16 21.87
C ASP A 269 0.85 8.44 21.31
N GLU A 270 0.75 7.09 21.17
CA GLU A 270 1.90 6.25 20.85
C GLU A 270 2.37 6.40 19.39
N ILE A 271 1.46 6.65 18.44
CA ILE A 271 1.72 6.54 17.01
C ILE A 271 2.78 7.54 16.52
N TYR A 272 2.83 8.73 17.09
CA TYR A 272 3.67 9.83 16.58
C TYR A 272 5.17 9.57 16.78
N ASP A 273 5.57 9.02 17.93
CA ASP A 273 6.97 8.64 18.18
C ASP A 273 7.38 7.46 17.29
N ILE A 274 6.52 6.46 17.17
CA ILE A 274 6.76 5.30 16.31
C ILE A 274 6.95 5.74 14.86
N LEU A 275 6.05 6.60 14.34
CA LEU A 275 6.14 7.11 12.98
C LEU A 275 7.42 7.92 12.76
N ARG A 276 7.79 8.79 13.71
CA ARG A 276 9.02 9.57 13.64
C ARG A 276 10.24 8.66 13.56
N ARG A 277 10.29 7.62 14.39
CA ARG A 277 11.38 6.64 14.37
C ARG A 277 11.43 5.83 13.07
N LEU A 278 10.29 5.44 12.52
CA LEU A 278 10.20 4.78 11.22
C LEU A 278 10.65 5.74 10.09
N GLY A 279 10.21 7.00 10.11
CA GLY A 279 10.59 8.02 9.12
C GLY A 279 12.10 8.25 9.05
N ARG A 280 12.79 8.24 10.20
CA ARG A 280 14.25 8.35 10.29
C ARG A 280 14.99 7.22 9.58
N THR A 281 14.38 6.07 9.41
CA THR A 281 14.99 4.96 8.65
C THR A 281 15.11 5.25 7.16
N LYS A 282 14.35 6.20 6.63
CA LYS A 282 14.22 6.49 5.18
C LYS A 282 13.75 5.31 4.35
N ARG A 283 13.07 4.37 4.99
CA ARG A 283 12.58 3.13 4.37
C ARG A 283 11.06 3.00 4.40
N ILE A 284 10.35 4.14 4.37
CA ILE A 284 8.93 4.22 4.06
C ILE A 284 8.84 4.64 2.60
N PHE A 285 8.24 3.82 1.75
CA PHE A 285 8.19 4.01 0.30
C PHE A 285 6.80 4.41 -0.22
N ASN A 286 5.77 4.21 0.59
CA ASN A 286 4.40 4.68 0.38
C ASN A 286 3.69 4.79 1.72
N ILE A 287 2.73 5.71 1.85
CA ILE A 287 1.89 5.88 3.04
C ILE A 287 0.42 5.66 2.67
N HIS A 288 -0.24 4.77 3.41
CA HIS A 288 -1.69 4.73 3.50
C HIS A 288 -2.15 5.55 4.71
N LEU A 289 -2.90 6.62 4.46
CA LEU A 289 -3.35 7.54 5.51
C LEU A 289 -4.80 7.22 5.91
N ARG A 290 -5.04 6.00 6.39
CA ARG A 290 -6.30 5.54 6.95
C ARG A 290 -6.40 5.94 8.42
N ASN A 291 -7.60 6.27 8.90
CA ASN A 291 -7.86 6.57 10.30
C ASN A 291 -8.82 5.55 10.92
N ILE A 292 -8.79 5.46 12.24
CA ILE A 292 -9.65 4.57 13.02
C ILE A 292 -10.25 5.32 14.22
N ILE A 293 -11.35 4.80 14.73
CA ILE A 293 -11.90 5.11 16.05
C ILE A 293 -11.77 3.83 16.87
N GLY A 294 -11.13 3.91 18.05
CA GLY A 294 -10.87 2.75 18.89
C GLY A 294 -9.38 2.48 19.09
N ARG A 295 -9.03 1.24 19.28
CA ARG A 295 -7.67 0.80 19.62
C ARG A 295 -7.48 -0.66 19.22
N ARG A 296 -6.29 -1.21 19.50
CA ARG A 296 -6.02 -2.63 19.32
C ARG A 296 -7.19 -3.49 19.83
N ASP A 297 -7.54 -4.49 19.07
CA ASP A 297 -8.56 -5.50 19.31
C ASP A 297 -10.02 -4.98 19.29
N ASP A 298 -10.26 -3.67 19.22
CA ASP A 298 -11.61 -3.07 19.10
C ASP A 298 -11.55 -1.70 18.43
N PHE A 299 -11.84 -1.66 17.12
CA PHE A 299 -11.83 -0.43 16.35
C PHE A 299 -12.83 -0.46 15.18
N VAL A 300 -13.08 0.72 14.64
CA VAL A 300 -13.74 0.89 13.33
C VAL A 300 -12.87 1.77 12.43
N GLU A 301 -12.84 1.47 11.13
CA GLU A 301 -12.24 2.36 10.13
C GLU A 301 -13.14 3.57 9.96
N SER A 302 -12.57 4.77 10.03
CA SER A 302 -13.31 6.03 10.01
C SER A 302 -12.99 6.87 8.77
N TRP A 303 -13.69 7.99 8.65
CA TRP A 303 -13.30 9.04 7.72
C TRP A 303 -11.93 9.62 8.11
N PRO A 304 -11.13 10.12 7.15
CA PRO A 304 -9.80 10.64 7.44
C PRO A 304 -9.76 11.75 8.50
N ASP A 305 -10.83 12.54 8.57
CA ASP A 305 -10.99 13.69 9.48
C ASP A 305 -11.68 13.35 10.81
N GLU A 306 -12.19 12.14 10.98
CA GLU A 306 -13.04 11.73 12.12
C GLU A 306 -12.34 10.79 13.12
N GLY A 307 -11.25 10.17 12.73
CA GLY A 307 -10.55 9.19 13.57
C GLY A 307 -9.77 9.81 14.74
N ILE A 308 -9.20 8.93 15.57
CA ILE A 308 -8.47 9.34 16.77
C ILE A 308 -7.03 9.80 16.52
N VAL A 309 -6.51 9.57 15.30
CA VAL A 309 -5.17 9.99 14.92
C VAL A 309 -5.23 11.32 14.19
N ASP A 310 -4.45 12.29 14.66
CA ASP A 310 -4.30 13.58 13.97
C ASP A 310 -3.44 13.42 12.71
N HIS A 311 -4.08 13.29 11.57
CA HIS A 311 -3.44 13.13 10.27
C HIS A 311 -2.63 14.38 9.85
N ALA A 312 -3.02 15.58 10.27
CA ALA A 312 -2.22 16.77 9.99
C ALA A 312 -0.88 16.73 10.74
N ARG A 313 -0.89 16.23 11.99
CA ARG A 313 0.33 15.99 12.76
C ARG A 313 1.19 14.88 12.13
N ILE A 314 0.58 13.80 11.63
CA ILE A 314 1.27 12.73 10.90
C ILE A 314 2.01 13.30 9.68
N ILE A 315 1.34 14.09 8.85
CA ILE A 315 1.92 14.68 7.64
C ILE A 315 3.06 15.66 8.01
N ASN A 316 2.93 16.44 9.09
CA ASN A 316 4.02 17.29 9.57
C ASN A 316 5.25 16.46 10.00
N ILE A 317 5.05 15.36 10.71
CA ILE A 317 6.14 14.45 11.11
C ILE A 317 6.84 13.88 9.85
N LEU A 318 6.07 13.43 8.86
CA LEU A 318 6.62 12.93 7.61
C LEU A 318 7.45 14.00 6.88
N ALA A 319 6.97 15.25 6.85
CA ALA A 319 7.70 16.38 6.28
C ALA A 319 9.01 16.67 7.04
N GLU A 320 8.97 16.70 8.36
CA GLU A 320 10.14 16.90 9.23
C GLU A 320 11.18 15.79 9.04
N GLU A 321 10.74 14.57 8.85
CA GLU A 321 11.62 13.44 8.57
C GLU A 321 11.97 13.28 7.07
N GLY A 322 11.58 14.24 6.21
CA GLY A 322 11.96 14.32 4.80
C GLY A 322 11.34 13.25 3.91
N TYR A 323 10.15 12.77 4.25
CA TYR A 323 9.39 11.87 3.38
C TYR A 323 8.96 12.61 2.09
N ALA A 324 9.09 11.95 0.95
CA ALA A 324 8.89 12.59 -0.36
C ALA A 324 8.24 11.67 -1.41
N ASP A 325 7.61 10.62 -0.96
CA ASP A 325 6.83 9.72 -1.82
C ASP A 325 5.31 9.99 -1.67
N ALA A 326 4.47 9.10 -2.20
CA ALA A 326 3.03 9.31 -2.20
C ALA A 326 2.35 8.99 -0.88
N ILE A 327 1.27 9.72 -0.61
CA ILE A 327 0.33 9.48 0.48
C ILE A 327 -1.04 9.24 -0.14
N ASP A 328 -1.67 8.11 0.14
CA ASP A 328 -3.01 7.80 -0.34
C ASP A 328 -4.00 7.53 0.79
N PRO A 329 -5.33 7.73 0.57
CA PRO A 329 -6.34 7.57 1.61
C PRO A 329 -6.61 6.12 2.00
N ASP A 330 -6.11 5.12 1.26
CA ASP A 330 -6.37 3.68 1.47
C ASP A 330 -7.86 3.34 1.44
N HIS A 331 -8.48 3.10 2.58
CA HIS A 331 -9.90 2.83 2.71
C HIS A 331 -10.69 4.09 3.07
N ILE A 332 -11.85 4.23 2.45
CA ILE A 332 -12.83 5.26 2.77
C ILE A 332 -14.15 4.55 3.13
N PRO A 333 -14.90 5.01 4.13
CA PRO A 333 -16.22 4.49 4.46
C PRO A 333 -17.16 4.40 3.25
N ARG A 334 -18.07 3.44 3.26
CA ARG A 334 -19.05 3.24 2.19
C ARG A 334 -20.33 4.04 2.47
N HIS A 335 -21.05 4.38 1.41
CA HIS A 335 -22.39 4.92 1.48
C HIS A 335 -23.21 4.42 0.29
N ASP A 336 -24.52 4.20 0.48
CA ASP A 336 -25.38 3.66 -0.58
C ASP A 336 -25.54 4.65 -1.75
N ASP A 337 -25.47 5.96 -1.47
CA ASP A 337 -25.49 7.01 -2.51
C ASP A 337 -24.16 7.15 -3.27
N ASP A 338 -23.12 6.43 -2.86
CA ASP A 338 -21.78 6.45 -3.50
C ASP A 338 -21.29 5.03 -3.81
N PRO A 339 -22.02 4.27 -4.66
CA PRO A 339 -21.68 2.88 -4.97
C PRO A 339 -20.30 2.74 -5.65
N THR A 340 -19.84 3.75 -6.39
CA THR A 340 -18.51 3.81 -6.99
C THR A 340 -17.44 4.28 -6.01
N ARG A 341 -17.84 4.80 -4.84
CA ARG A 341 -16.96 5.39 -3.82
C ARG A 341 -16.21 6.64 -4.28
N GLU A 342 -16.64 7.26 -5.37
CA GLU A 342 -15.96 8.44 -5.92
C GLU A 342 -16.11 9.67 -5.03
N GLN A 343 -17.28 9.91 -4.43
CA GLN A 343 -17.50 11.03 -3.50
C GLN A 343 -16.62 10.87 -2.26
N GLY A 344 -16.61 9.67 -1.67
CA GLY A 344 -15.78 9.35 -0.52
C GLY A 344 -14.29 9.56 -0.79
N TYR A 345 -13.79 9.04 -1.92
CA TYR A 345 -12.39 9.23 -2.29
C TYR A 345 -12.06 10.68 -2.64
N ALA A 346 -12.98 11.43 -3.29
CA ALA A 346 -12.78 12.87 -3.53
C ALA A 346 -12.60 13.64 -2.22
N HIS A 347 -13.39 13.30 -1.18
CA HIS A 347 -13.20 13.85 0.16
C HIS A 347 -11.81 13.50 0.74
N GLY A 348 -11.41 12.21 0.67
CA GLY A 348 -10.11 11.76 1.16
C GLY A 348 -8.95 12.44 0.43
N TYR A 349 -9.02 12.55 -0.89
CA TYR A 349 -8.00 13.24 -1.68
C TYR A 349 -7.89 14.73 -1.31
N GLY A 350 -9.02 15.43 -1.20
CA GLY A 350 -9.04 16.83 -0.82
C GLY A 350 -8.48 17.07 0.58
N PHE A 351 -8.81 16.20 1.53
CA PHE A 351 -8.30 16.26 2.90
C PHE A 351 -6.77 16.09 2.95
N ILE A 352 -6.23 15.06 2.30
CA ILE A 352 -4.78 14.78 2.27
C ILE A 352 -4.03 15.90 1.57
N LEU A 353 -4.52 16.36 0.41
CA LEU A 353 -3.90 17.45 -0.35
C LEU A 353 -3.88 18.74 0.46
N GLY A 354 -4.96 19.07 1.17
CA GLY A 354 -5.03 20.22 2.07
C GLY A 354 -4.00 20.14 3.21
N ALA A 355 -3.85 18.95 3.80
CA ALA A 355 -2.88 18.72 4.87
C ALA A 355 -1.42 18.79 4.37
N ILE A 356 -1.10 18.23 3.20
CA ILE A 356 0.23 18.35 2.55
C ILE A 356 0.55 19.81 2.30
N ASN A 357 -0.35 20.58 1.68
CA ASN A 357 -0.14 22.00 1.39
C ASN A 357 0.05 22.81 2.68
N GLY A 358 -0.72 22.51 3.74
CA GLY A 358 -0.57 23.14 5.04
C GLY A 358 0.79 22.89 5.70
N ALA A 359 1.38 21.71 5.54
CA ALA A 359 2.70 21.36 6.04
C ALA A 359 3.81 22.12 5.29
N GLU A 360 3.70 22.23 3.97
CA GLU A 360 4.67 22.95 3.13
C GLU A 360 4.71 24.46 3.43
N HIS A 361 3.56 25.09 3.61
CA HIS A 361 3.51 26.51 3.95
C HIS A 361 4.14 26.81 5.31
N ARG A 362 4.02 25.90 6.28
CA ARG A 362 4.70 26.04 7.58
C ARG A 362 6.22 25.88 7.48
N GLY A 363 6.70 25.04 6.59
CA GLY A 363 8.15 24.87 6.31
C GLY A 363 8.78 26.14 5.72
N ASN A 364 8.08 26.80 4.79
CA ASN A 364 8.58 28.00 4.11
C ASN A 364 8.52 29.28 4.98
N GLY A 365 7.73 29.29 6.05
CA GLY A 365 7.62 30.44 6.96
C GLY A 365 8.65 30.47 8.12
N ARG A 366 9.56 29.49 8.19
CA ARG A 366 10.61 29.35 9.21
C ARG A 366 12.01 29.63 8.67
N SER A 367 12.14 30.10 7.43
CA SER A 367 13.43 30.53 6.81
C SER A 367 13.68 32.02 6.96
#